data_27804aadc6edcdd3e173ca842a78cd38
#
_entry.id   27804aadc6edcdd3e173ca842a78cd38
#
_cell.length_a   1.000
_cell.length_b   1.000
_cell.length_c   1.000
_cell.angle_alpha   90.00
_cell.angle_beta   90.00
_cell.angle_gamma   90.00
#
_symmetry.space_group_name_H-M   'P 1'
#
loop_
_entity.id
_entity.type
_entity.pdbx_description
1 polymer ?
#
loop_
_entity_poly.entity_id
_entity_poly.type
_entity_poly.pdbx_seq_one_letter_code
_entity_poly.pdbx_strand_id
1 'polypeptide(L)'
;MPWTRRLLALLLLLDPAFCNYSEDQCSWRGSGLSQEAGSVEQISLHCAEGSLEWLYPAGALRLSLSPRLPTGPAGKEKPQHVTACIKSSSSFRGAQIYLERDGVLELLLSETEAALQPKVRCFRWLSGEKVALFLQSTLHQDISRRIAAFRYELRGEWNAHFSWPWRNLSVEDAGTCRPCNNTEILMAVCTSDFVIRGNIKSVSNDREAQESIIGVSATRIHRQKFALFQPVGKSGKSTGNIHTLLRCGVKPGPGSFLFTGWMHFAEAWLTCAPRYKDFIRIYEEARQAHENPCEVSLD
;
A
#
# COMPACT_ATOMS: atom_id res chain seq x y z
N MET A 1 -67.06 8.60 15.46
CA MET A 1 -65.72 8.98 14.98
C MET A 1 -64.66 8.01 15.51
N PRO A 2 -64.42 6.85 14.90
CA PRO A 2 -63.32 5.93 15.33
C PRO A 2 -62.21 5.72 14.29
N TRP A 3 -62.13 6.52 13.24
CA TRP A 3 -61.16 6.33 12.18
C TRP A 3 -59.82 7.03 12.43
N THR A 4 -59.75 8.05 13.22
CA THR A 4 -58.53 8.81 13.51
C THR A 4 -57.55 8.10 14.46
N ARG A 5 -58.00 7.13 15.25
CA ARG A 5 -57.17 6.36 16.18
C ARG A 5 -56.40 5.20 15.52
N ARG A 6 -56.84 4.72 14.33
CA ARG A 6 -56.15 3.65 13.60
C ARG A 6 -55.00 4.12 12.73
N LEU A 7 -54.98 5.40 12.31
CA LEU A 7 -53.90 5.99 11.54
C LEU A 7 -52.68 6.38 12.41
N LEU A 8 -52.84 6.66 13.69
CA LEU A 8 -51.74 6.97 14.60
C LEU A 8 -50.97 5.72 15.06
N ALA A 9 -51.57 4.51 15.00
CA ALA A 9 -50.91 3.26 15.40
C ALA A 9 -50.03 2.66 14.26
N LEU A 10 -50.24 3.09 13.00
CA LEU A 10 -49.44 2.61 11.86
C LEU A 10 -48.13 3.37 11.67
N LEU A 11 -47.98 4.56 12.32
CA LEU A 11 -46.78 5.40 12.19
C LEU A 11 -45.66 5.05 13.22
N LEU A 12 -45.94 4.13 14.15
CA LEU A 12 -44.98 3.71 15.19
C LEU A 12 -44.20 2.42 14.85
N LEU A 13 -44.40 1.85 13.65
CA LEU A 13 -43.67 0.65 13.20
C LEU A 13 -42.69 0.92 12.09
N LEU A 14 -42.30 2.17 11.83
CA LEU A 14 -41.14 2.50 11.04
C LEU A 14 -39.94 2.44 11.99
N ASP A 15 -39.46 1.22 12.29
CA ASP A 15 -38.11 1.03 12.75
C ASP A 15 -37.21 1.69 11.70
N PRO A 16 -36.36 2.66 12.08
CA PRO A 16 -35.32 3.11 11.17
C PRO A 16 -34.48 1.88 10.90
N ALA A 17 -34.59 1.31 9.70
CA ALA A 17 -33.62 0.39 9.19
C ALA A 17 -32.29 1.17 9.16
N PHE A 18 -31.53 1.08 10.25
CA PHE A 18 -30.12 1.41 10.21
C PHE A 18 -29.52 0.47 9.17
N CYS A 19 -29.32 0.97 7.96
CA CYS A 19 -28.40 0.38 7.04
C CYS A 19 -27.03 0.44 7.76
N ASN A 20 -26.70 -0.61 8.48
CA ASN A 20 -25.33 -0.91 8.83
C ASN A 20 -24.64 -1.19 7.49
N TYR A 21 -24.16 -0.11 6.86
CA TYR A 21 -23.03 -0.26 5.95
C TYR A 21 -21.96 -0.91 6.79
N SER A 22 -21.60 -2.16 6.48
CA SER A 22 -20.37 -2.74 6.98
C SER A 22 -19.26 -1.87 6.39
N GLU A 23 -18.82 -0.87 7.13
CA GLU A 23 -17.58 -0.18 6.86
C GLU A 23 -16.52 -1.27 6.94
N ASP A 24 -16.02 -1.70 5.78
CA ASP A 24 -14.80 -2.47 5.72
C ASP A 24 -13.73 -1.57 6.36
N GLN A 25 -13.43 -1.82 7.63
CA GLN A 25 -12.47 -1.02 8.36
C GLN A 25 -11.08 -1.26 7.76
N CYS A 26 -10.70 -0.39 6.82
CA CYS A 26 -9.37 -0.36 6.26
C CYS A 26 -8.41 0.47 7.12
N SER A 27 -8.96 1.41 7.89
CA SER A 27 -8.19 2.32 8.72
C SER A 27 -8.85 2.51 10.07
N TRP A 28 -8.02 2.67 11.09
CA TRP A 28 -8.49 2.98 12.44
C TRP A 28 -7.80 4.24 12.96
N ARG A 29 -8.58 5.06 13.65
CA ARG A 29 -8.11 6.23 14.37
C ARG A 29 -8.77 6.28 15.74
N GLY A 30 -7.96 6.35 16.79
CA GLY A 30 -8.44 6.39 18.16
C GLY A 30 -7.52 7.20 19.08
N SER A 31 -7.93 7.37 20.34
CA SER A 31 -7.19 8.11 21.35
C SER A 31 -7.01 7.28 22.61
N GLY A 32 -5.76 7.19 23.11
CA GLY A 32 -5.46 6.55 24.38
C GLY A 32 -6.04 7.27 25.59
N LEU A 33 -6.44 8.54 25.45
CA LEU A 33 -7.06 9.30 26.55
C LEU A 33 -8.46 8.79 26.95
N SER A 34 -9.12 8.04 26.04
CA SER A 34 -10.42 7.43 26.29
C SER A 34 -10.34 5.99 26.79
N GLN A 35 -9.15 5.43 26.91
CA GLN A 35 -8.93 4.04 27.32
C GLN A 35 -8.80 3.93 28.83
N GLU A 36 -9.33 2.84 29.40
CA GLU A 36 -9.10 2.53 30.82
C GLU A 36 -7.64 2.11 31.04
N ALA A 37 -7.04 2.57 32.14
CA ALA A 37 -5.68 2.23 32.48
C ALA A 37 -5.48 0.70 32.59
N GLY A 38 -4.51 0.17 31.86
CA GLY A 38 -4.20 -1.27 31.84
C GLY A 38 -5.10 -2.11 30.91
N SER A 39 -6.04 -1.49 30.18
CA SER A 39 -6.82 -2.19 29.17
C SER A 39 -6.06 -2.43 27.88
N VAL A 40 -6.40 -3.50 27.16
CA VAL A 40 -5.95 -3.79 25.82
C VAL A 40 -7.14 -3.67 24.87
N GLU A 41 -7.15 -2.64 24.03
CA GLU A 41 -8.18 -2.49 23.02
C GLU A 41 -7.91 -3.42 21.83
N GLN A 42 -8.93 -4.14 21.38
CA GLN A 42 -8.83 -5.06 20.26
C GLN A 42 -9.44 -4.44 19.00
N ILE A 43 -8.65 -4.38 17.94
CA ILE A 43 -9.02 -3.81 16.65
C ILE A 43 -8.86 -4.88 15.58
N SER A 44 -9.79 -4.94 14.63
CA SER A 44 -9.71 -5.84 13.46
C SER A 44 -9.81 -5.03 12.19
N LEU A 45 -8.83 -5.18 11.31
CA LEU A 45 -8.81 -4.56 9.98
C LEU A 45 -8.90 -5.65 8.90
N HIS A 46 -9.76 -5.41 7.91
CA HIS A 46 -10.14 -6.43 6.91
C HIS A 46 -9.68 -6.12 5.49
N CYS A 47 -9.01 -4.98 5.29
CA CYS A 47 -8.51 -4.59 3.98
C CYS A 47 -7.06 -5.05 3.77
N ALA A 48 -6.68 -5.20 2.50
CA ALA A 48 -5.30 -5.51 2.13
C ALA A 48 -4.34 -4.32 2.31
N GLU A 49 -4.86 -3.11 2.46
CA GLU A 49 -4.07 -1.90 2.71
C GLU A 49 -4.86 -0.91 3.56
N GLY A 50 -4.18 -0.14 4.39
CA GLY A 50 -4.83 0.86 5.23
C GLY A 50 -3.87 1.56 6.17
N SER A 51 -4.42 2.18 7.22
CA SER A 51 -3.63 2.94 8.20
C SER A 51 -4.17 2.80 9.61
N LEU A 52 -3.27 2.96 10.58
CA LEU A 52 -3.59 3.12 11.99
C LEU A 52 -3.04 4.45 12.49
N GLU A 53 -3.86 5.19 13.24
CA GLU A 53 -3.46 6.44 13.88
C GLU A 53 -3.94 6.44 15.35
N TRP A 54 -2.99 6.26 16.27
CA TRP A 54 -3.25 6.23 17.70
C TRP A 54 -2.75 7.52 18.35
N LEU A 55 -3.69 8.39 18.71
CA LEU A 55 -3.44 9.68 19.37
C LEU A 55 -3.23 9.48 20.85
N TYR A 56 -2.23 10.15 21.40
CA TYR A 56 -1.91 10.09 22.84
C TYR A 56 -1.88 8.65 23.38
N PRO A 57 -0.97 7.78 22.83
CA PRO A 57 -0.96 6.37 23.21
C PRO A 57 -0.90 6.18 24.73
N ALA A 58 -1.82 5.37 25.26
CA ALA A 58 -1.87 4.92 26.65
C ALA A 58 -2.39 3.48 26.68
N GLY A 59 -1.83 2.62 27.55
CA GLY A 59 -2.17 1.21 27.58
C GLY A 59 -1.61 0.43 26.38
N ALA A 60 -2.44 -0.43 25.79
CA ALA A 60 -2.03 -1.24 24.63
C ALA A 60 -3.18 -1.43 23.63
N LEU A 61 -2.81 -1.63 22.36
CA LEU A 61 -3.72 -2.04 21.29
C LEU A 61 -3.28 -3.38 20.71
N ARG A 62 -4.24 -4.27 20.48
CA ARG A 62 -4.03 -5.51 19.74
C ARG A 62 -4.74 -5.44 18.40
N LEU A 63 -3.97 -5.36 17.32
CA LEU A 63 -4.47 -5.22 15.95
C LEU A 63 -4.42 -6.57 15.23
N SER A 64 -5.58 -7.11 14.88
CA SER A 64 -5.73 -8.29 14.04
C SER A 64 -5.87 -7.90 12.58
N LEU A 65 -5.02 -8.46 11.72
CA LEU A 65 -5.06 -8.24 10.28
C LEU A 65 -5.69 -9.49 9.62
N SER A 66 -6.92 -9.35 9.14
CA SER A 66 -7.71 -10.44 8.54
C SER A 66 -8.20 -10.05 7.14
N PRO A 67 -7.27 -9.86 6.17
CA PRO A 67 -7.63 -9.32 4.87
C PRO A 67 -8.46 -10.30 4.05
N ARG A 68 -9.39 -9.77 3.28
CA ARG A 68 -10.02 -10.47 2.17
C ARG A 68 -9.09 -10.40 0.95
N LEU A 69 -8.09 -11.29 0.91
CA LEU A 69 -7.17 -11.35 -0.22
C LEU A 69 -7.87 -11.95 -1.45
N PRO A 70 -7.54 -11.46 -2.67
CA PRO A 70 -8.03 -12.08 -3.90
C PRO A 70 -7.70 -13.58 -3.92
N THR A 71 -8.55 -14.39 -4.48
CA THR A 71 -8.27 -15.80 -4.75
C THR A 71 -7.26 -15.92 -5.89
N GLY A 72 -6.41 -16.97 -5.86
CA GLY A 72 -5.40 -17.20 -6.89
C GLY A 72 -6.01 -17.41 -8.30
N PRO A 73 -5.15 -17.51 -9.33
CA PRO A 73 -5.58 -17.56 -10.74
C PRO A 73 -6.62 -18.64 -11.08
N ALA A 74 -6.70 -19.69 -10.28
CA ALA A 74 -7.72 -20.76 -10.42
C ALA A 74 -8.99 -20.53 -9.59
N GLY A 75 -9.11 -19.40 -8.89
CA GLY A 75 -10.33 -19.03 -8.14
C GLY A 75 -10.63 -19.88 -6.90
N LYS A 76 -9.81 -20.86 -6.55
CA LYS A 76 -10.08 -21.85 -5.50
C LYS A 76 -9.01 -21.95 -4.40
N GLU A 77 -7.83 -21.39 -4.60
CA GLU A 77 -6.73 -21.54 -3.65
C GLU A 77 -6.54 -20.28 -2.80
N LYS A 78 -6.48 -20.47 -1.50
CA LYS A 78 -6.01 -19.44 -0.59
C LYS A 78 -4.50 -19.29 -0.76
N PRO A 79 -3.93 -18.07 -0.54
CA PRO A 79 -2.48 -17.89 -0.60
C PRO A 79 -1.81 -18.78 0.45
N GLN A 80 -0.71 -19.44 0.07
CA GLN A 80 0.05 -20.29 0.99
C GLN A 80 0.67 -19.46 2.11
N HIS A 81 1.15 -18.27 1.78
CA HIS A 81 1.73 -17.32 2.72
C HIS A 81 1.08 -15.96 2.56
N VAL A 82 1.02 -15.23 3.67
CA VAL A 82 0.64 -13.83 3.69
C VAL A 82 1.85 -13.04 4.16
N THR A 83 2.20 -12.00 3.43
CA THR A 83 3.22 -11.02 3.81
C THR A 83 2.55 -9.72 4.17
N ALA A 84 2.81 -9.21 5.36
CA ALA A 84 2.43 -7.86 5.76
C ALA A 84 3.67 -6.98 5.88
N CYS A 85 3.54 -5.76 5.41
CA CYS A 85 4.51 -4.70 5.62
C CYS A 85 3.83 -3.53 6.31
N ILE A 86 4.53 -2.91 7.26
CA ILE A 86 4.14 -1.66 7.90
C ILE A 86 5.17 -0.58 7.59
N LYS A 87 4.71 0.67 7.36
CA LYS A 87 5.55 1.86 7.19
C LYS A 87 5.16 2.87 8.24
N SER A 88 6.06 3.16 9.18
CA SER A 88 5.82 4.19 10.20
C SER A 88 5.72 5.58 9.57
N SER A 89 4.94 6.48 10.18
CA SER A 89 4.97 7.89 9.82
C SER A 89 6.27 8.55 10.29
N SER A 90 6.66 9.66 9.66
CA SER A 90 7.81 10.48 10.10
C SER A 90 7.64 11.06 11.51
N SER A 91 6.39 11.14 11.99
CA SER A 91 6.04 11.64 13.32
C SER A 91 5.67 10.54 14.31
N PHE A 92 6.03 9.28 14.04
CA PHE A 92 5.70 8.16 14.92
C PHE A 92 6.34 8.33 16.30
N ARG A 93 5.51 8.45 17.34
CA ARG A 93 5.94 8.60 18.74
C ARG A 93 4.92 8.04 19.72
N GLY A 94 5.41 7.60 20.86
CA GLY A 94 4.60 7.23 22.01
C GLY A 94 4.20 5.76 22.07
N ALA A 95 4.68 4.91 21.15
CA ALA A 95 4.45 3.47 21.20
C ALA A 95 5.59 2.66 20.59
N GLN A 96 5.60 1.36 20.90
CA GLN A 96 6.40 0.32 20.24
C GLN A 96 5.45 -0.68 19.59
N ILE A 97 5.89 -1.31 18.51
CA ILE A 97 5.10 -2.31 17.77
C ILE A 97 5.79 -3.67 17.91
N TYR A 98 5.03 -4.64 18.38
CA TYR A 98 5.44 -6.03 18.48
C TYR A 98 4.61 -6.88 17.52
N LEU A 99 5.23 -7.95 17.03
CA LEU A 99 4.56 -9.02 16.32
C LEU A 99 4.18 -10.10 17.36
N GLU A 100 2.89 -10.41 17.44
CA GLU A 100 2.37 -11.49 18.26
C GLU A 100 2.18 -12.73 17.42
N ARG A 101 2.86 -13.82 17.80
CA ARG A 101 2.68 -15.16 17.24
C ARG A 101 2.55 -16.16 18.37
N ASP A 102 1.47 -16.94 18.38
CA ASP A 102 1.23 -17.99 19.38
C ASP A 102 1.44 -17.50 20.83
N GLY A 103 1.06 -16.26 21.11
CA GLY A 103 1.21 -15.64 22.44
C GLY A 103 2.61 -15.11 22.76
N VAL A 104 3.57 -15.22 21.85
CA VAL A 104 4.92 -14.65 21.99
C VAL A 104 4.97 -13.30 21.30
N LEU A 105 5.54 -12.30 21.98
CA LEU A 105 5.76 -10.96 21.44
C LEU A 105 7.20 -10.78 20.99
N GLU A 106 7.39 -10.46 19.72
CA GLU A 106 8.68 -10.10 19.11
C GLU A 106 8.67 -8.61 18.73
N LEU A 107 9.69 -7.85 19.16
CA LEU A 107 9.78 -6.43 18.83
C LEU A 107 9.98 -6.24 17.32
N LEU A 108 9.00 -5.63 16.66
CA LEU A 108 9.03 -5.36 15.22
C LEU A 108 9.56 -3.95 14.92
N LEU A 109 9.18 -2.96 15.73
CA LEU A 109 9.58 -1.57 15.56
C LEU A 109 9.60 -0.84 16.92
N SER A 110 10.77 -0.32 17.30
CA SER A 110 10.90 0.52 18.46
C SER A 110 10.56 1.98 18.14
N GLU A 111 10.17 2.76 19.17
CA GLU A 111 9.93 4.20 19.01
C GLU A 111 11.18 4.95 18.55
N THR A 112 12.35 4.59 19.07
CA THR A 112 13.63 5.22 18.71
C THR A 112 14.00 4.99 17.26
N GLU A 113 13.77 3.77 16.74
CA GLU A 113 14.01 3.47 15.33
C GLU A 113 13.05 4.20 14.40
N ALA A 114 11.77 4.30 14.77
CA ALA A 114 10.75 4.99 13.98
C ALA A 114 10.99 6.51 13.94
N ALA A 115 11.53 7.08 15.04
CA ALA A 115 11.81 8.51 15.14
C ALA A 115 12.98 8.97 14.26
N LEU A 116 13.93 8.08 13.95
CA LEU A 116 15.07 8.41 13.10
C LEU A 116 14.64 8.57 11.63
N GLN A 117 13.81 7.68 11.13
CA GLN A 117 13.30 7.70 9.75
C GLN A 117 12.06 6.81 9.64
N PRO A 118 11.11 7.13 8.72
CA PRO A 118 10.03 6.21 8.38
C PRO A 118 10.63 4.89 7.90
N LYS A 119 10.40 3.81 8.66
CA LYS A 119 10.93 2.48 8.32
C LYS A 119 9.82 1.55 7.87
N VAL A 120 10.14 0.78 6.85
CA VAL A 120 9.32 -0.34 6.42
C VAL A 120 9.80 -1.59 7.17
N ARG A 121 8.87 -2.31 7.79
CA ARG A 121 9.08 -3.60 8.44
C ARG A 121 8.10 -4.59 7.85
N CYS A 122 8.61 -5.72 7.36
CA CYS A 122 7.79 -6.77 6.78
C CYS A 122 7.91 -8.05 7.60
N PHE A 123 6.80 -8.76 7.72
CA PHE A 123 6.74 -10.07 8.36
C PHE A 123 5.81 -10.98 7.56
N ARG A 124 5.94 -12.27 7.76
CA ARG A 124 5.28 -13.31 6.96
C ARG A 124 4.73 -14.39 7.85
N TRP A 125 3.58 -14.94 7.47
CA TRP A 125 2.96 -16.07 8.16
C TRP A 125 2.26 -17.02 7.18
N LEU A 126 2.00 -18.24 7.62
CA LEU A 126 1.23 -19.23 6.87
C LEU A 126 -0.26 -18.88 6.91
N SER A 127 -0.95 -19.17 5.82
CA SER A 127 -2.40 -19.01 5.78
C SER A 127 -3.05 -19.97 6.80
N GLY A 128 -3.59 -19.42 7.87
CA GLY A 128 -4.16 -20.15 8.98
C GLY A 128 -3.48 -19.89 10.33
N GLU A 129 -2.25 -19.39 10.36
CA GLU A 129 -1.65 -18.89 11.58
C GLU A 129 -2.36 -17.62 12.07
N LYS A 130 -2.52 -17.51 13.38
CA LYS A 130 -3.07 -16.30 14.02
C LYS A 130 -1.92 -15.37 14.37
N VAL A 131 -1.84 -14.28 13.64
CA VAL A 131 -0.83 -13.24 13.84
C VAL A 131 -1.54 -11.92 14.16
N ALA A 132 -1.00 -11.16 15.11
CA ALA A 132 -1.47 -9.82 15.43
C ALA A 132 -0.30 -8.85 15.62
N LEU A 133 -0.55 -7.57 15.41
CA LEU A 133 0.35 -6.51 15.86
C LEU A 133 -0.10 -6.05 17.25
N PHE A 134 0.84 -6.05 18.19
CA PHE A 134 0.61 -5.55 19.53
C PHE A 134 1.36 -4.23 19.70
N LEU A 135 0.62 -3.16 19.92
CA LEU A 135 1.16 -1.84 20.15
C LEU A 135 1.14 -1.56 21.64
N GLN A 136 2.28 -1.24 22.19
CA GLN A 136 2.43 -0.86 23.61
C GLN A 136 2.84 0.60 23.70
N SER A 137 2.10 1.39 24.48
CA SER A 137 2.48 2.77 24.75
C SER A 137 3.80 2.84 25.51
N THR A 138 4.63 3.83 25.16
CA THR A 138 5.85 4.14 25.89
C THR A 138 5.56 5.20 26.96
N LEU A 139 6.21 5.06 28.12
CA LEU A 139 6.10 6.03 29.21
C LEU A 139 6.83 7.31 28.83
N HIS A 140 6.10 8.41 28.79
CA HIS A 140 6.65 9.74 28.63
C HIS A 140 6.17 10.65 29.75
N GLN A 141 7.07 11.47 30.29
CA GLN A 141 6.74 12.49 31.30
C GLN A 141 6.15 13.76 30.67
N ASP A 142 6.22 13.87 29.36
CA ASP A 142 5.80 15.04 28.59
C ASP A 142 4.33 14.90 28.13
N ILE A 143 3.57 15.99 28.23
CA ILE A 143 2.17 16.12 27.77
C ILE A 143 2.11 16.43 26.27
N SER A 144 3.25 16.46 25.56
CA SER A 144 3.28 16.77 24.13
C SER A 144 2.42 15.80 23.33
N ARG A 145 1.91 16.30 22.21
CA ARG A 145 1.11 15.51 21.29
C ARG A 145 1.94 14.36 20.72
N ARG A 146 1.61 13.13 21.11
CA ARG A 146 2.21 11.90 20.60
C ARG A 146 1.23 11.19 19.69
N ILE A 147 1.72 10.71 18.58
CA ILE A 147 0.92 10.00 17.58
C ILE A 147 1.71 8.79 17.13
N ALA A 148 1.22 7.60 17.45
CA ALA A 148 1.73 6.36 16.85
C ALA A 148 0.91 6.07 15.59
N ALA A 149 1.45 6.44 14.43
CA ALA A 149 0.79 6.26 13.16
C ALA A 149 1.65 5.45 12.19
N PHE A 150 1.02 4.52 11.48
CA PHE A 150 1.65 3.75 10.41
C PHE A 150 0.63 3.36 9.34
N ARG A 151 1.14 3.05 8.16
CA ARG A 151 0.38 2.40 7.09
C ARG A 151 0.74 0.92 7.04
N TYR A 152 -0.19 0.09 6.59
CA TYR A 152 0.03 -1.33 6.39
C TYR A 152 -0.41 -1.77 5.01
N GLU A 153 0.26 -2.79 4.48
CA GLU A 153 -0.11 -3.50 3.26
C GLU A 153 0.05 -4.99 3.48
N LEU A 154 -0.93 -5.77 2.97
CA LEU A 154 -0.92 -7.22 3.01
C LEU A 154 -1.01 -7.78 1.59
N ARG A 155 -0.24 -8.82 1.33
CA ARG A 155 -0.29 -9.56 0.07
C ARG A 155 -0.25 -11.06 0.33
N GLY A 156 -1.07 -11.80 -0.44
CA GLY A 156 -1.01 -13.25 -0.51
C GLY A 156 0.02 -13.68 -1.54
N GLU A 157 0.83 -14.66 -1.21
CA GLU A 157 1.76 -15.30 -2.14
C GLU A 157 1.20 -16.66 -2.53
N TRP A 158 0.88 -16.83 -3.83
CA TRP A 158 0.44 -18.10 -4.42
C TRP A 158 1.59 -18.90 -5.00
N ASN A 159 2.70 -18.25 -5.37
CA ASN A 159 3.93 -18.85 -5.90
C ASN A 159 5.17 -18.16 -5.34
N ALA A 160 6.22 -18.92 -5.08
CA ALA A 160 7.47 -18.46 -4.48
C ALA A 160 8.27 -17.43 -5.33
N HIS A 161 7.86 -17.18 -6.58
CA HIS A 161 8.58 -16.32 -7.52
C HIS A 161 8.21 -14.83 -7.47
N PHE A 162 7.20 -14.44 -6.71
CA PHE A 162 6.84 -13.03 -6.52
C PHE A 162 7.46 -12.51 -5.22
N SER A 163 8.71 -12.10 -5.25
CA SER A 163 9.34 -11.43 -4.11
C SER A 163 9.05 -9.93 -4.14
N TRP A 164 8.75 -9.38 -2.96
CA TRP A 164 8.65 -7.94 -2.76
C TRP A 164 9.98 -7.25 -3.04
N PRO A 165 10.00 -6.06 -3.66
CA PRO A 165 11.24 -5.28 -3.86
C PRO A 165 11.96 -4.96 -2.55
N TRP A 166 11.24 -4.98 -1.39
CA TRP A 166 11.75 -4.64 -0.06
C TRP A 166 12.27 -5.84 0.75
N ARG A 167 12.08 -7.06 0.27
CA ARG A 167 12.31 -8.26 1.08
C ARG A 167 13.76 -8.52 1.41
N ASN A 168 14.68 -8.00 0.62
CA ASN A 168 16.11 -8.14 0.85
C ASN A 168 16.82 -6.81 0.53
N LEU A 169 16.94 -5.95 1.53
CA LEU A 169 18.01 -4.93 1.55
C LEU A 169 19.40 -5.58 1.69
N SER A 170 19.50 -6.91 1.59
CA SER A 170 20.77 -7.61 1.48
C SER A 170 21.25 -7.55 0.03
N VAL A 171 22.51 -7.31 -0.10
CA VAL A 171 23.38 -6.96 -1.25
C VAL A 171 23.24 -7.83 -2.53
N GLU A 172 22.35 -8.82 -2.61
CA GLU A 172 22.36 -9.83 -3.67
C GLU A 172 21.33 -9.66 -4.80
N ASP A 173 20.44 -8.66 -4.77
CA ASP A 173 19.48 -8.42 -5.85
C ASP A 173 20.07 -7.55 -6.99
N ALA A 174 21.11 -8.05 -7.64
CA ALA A 174 21.68 -7.45 -8.85
C ALA A 174 20.66 -7.37 -10.01
N GLY A 175 19.52 -8.07 -9.90
CA GLY A 175 18.45 -8.08 -10.91
C GLY A 175 17.53 -6.88 -10.93
N THR A 176 17.42 -6.14 -9.84
CA THR A 176 16.37 -5.11 -9.65
C THR A 176 16.61 -3.83 -10.45
N CYS A 177 17.85 -3.53 -10.84
CA CYS A 177 18.25 -2.31 -11.57
C CYS A 177 18.66 -2.57 -13.04
N ARG A 178 18.36 -3.74 -13.59
CA ARG A 178 18.58 -4.02 -15.01
C ARG A 178 17.38 -3.58 -15.85
N PRO A 179 17.55 -3.32 -17.15
CA PRO A 179 16.44 -3.14 -18.06
C PRO A 179 15.55 -4.39 -18.10
N CYS A 180 14.24 -4.19 -18.15
CA CYS A 180 13.30 -5.28 -18.33
C CYS A 180 13.44 -5.93 -19.71
N ASN A 181 13.31 -7.24 -19.80
CA ASN A 181 13.22 -7.95 -21.07
C ASN A 181 11.81 -7.80 -21.69
N ASN A 182 11.61 -8.27 -22.92
CA ASN A 182 10.35 -8.11 -23.65
C ASN A 182 9.16 -8.74 -22.91
N THR A 183 9.33 -9.94 -22.37
CA THR A 183 8.28 -10.63 -21.61
C THR A 183 7.91 -9.87 -20.34
N GLU A 184 8.90 -9.36 -19.62
CA GLU A 184 8.68 -8.54 -18.41
C GLU A 184 7.94 -7.24 -18.74
N ILE A 185 8.28 -6.59 -19.87
CA ILE A 185 7.59 -5.38 -20.32
C ILE A 185 6.11 -5.67 -20.62
N LEU A 186 5.84 -6.73 -21.39
CA LEU A 186 4.46 -7.13 -21.73
C LEU A 186 3.66 -7.51 -20.49
N MET A 187 4.23 -8.28 -19.58
CA MET A 187 3.59 -8.64 -18.32
C MET A 187 3.36 -7.41 -17.43
N ALA A 188 4.33 -6.51 -17.31
CA ALA A 188 4.21 -5.30 -16.52
C ALA A 188 3.07 -4.40 -17.01
N VAL A 189 2.88 -4.25 -18.31
CA VAL A 189 1.79 -3.47 -18.89
C VAL A 189 0.43 -4.05 -18.50
N CYS A 190 0.31 -5.38 -18.40
CA CYS A 190 -0.94 -6.05 -18.08
C CYS A 190 -1.26 -6.07 -16.58
N THR A 191 -0.24 -6.17 -15.73
CA THR A 191 -0.41 -6.48 -14.30
C THR A 191 -0.15 -5.31 -13.35
N SER A 192 0.58 -4.26 -13.78
CA SER A 192 0.94 -3.12 -12.93
C SER A 192 -0.25 -2.29 -12.45
N ASP A 193 -0.14 -1.68 -11.28
CA ASP A 193 -1.13 -0.76 -10.72
C ASP A 193 -1.20 0.56 -11.51
N PHE A 194 -0.09 0.96 -12.14
CA PHE A 194 -0.06 2.12 -13.04
C PHE A 194 0.71 1.82 -14.33
N VAL A 195 0.23 2.39 -15.43
CA VAL A 195 0.84 2.36 -16.77
C VAL A 195 0.72 3.75 -17.37
N ILE A 196 1.85 4.47 -17.43
CA ILE A 196 1.89 5.90 -17.77
C ILE A 196 2.89 6.14 -18.89
N ARG A 197 2.45 6.73 -19.98
CA ARG A 197 3.34 7.32 -20.98
C ARG A 197 3.72 8.73 -20.54
N GLY A 198 5.01 9.04 -20.49
CA GLY A 198 5.45 10.35 -20.03
C GLY A 198 6.93 10.63 -20.25
N ASN A 199 7.35 11.80 -19.81
CA ASN A 199 8.71 12.31 -19.90
C ASN A 199 9.24 12.60 -18.50
N ILE A 200 10.52 12.31 -18.25
CA ILE A 200 11.20 12.66 -17.01
C ILE A 200 11.38 14.19 -16.97
N LYS A 201 10.93 14.81 -15.89
CA LYS A 201 11.10 16.25 -15.63
C LYS A 201 12.25 16.51 -14.67
N SER A 202 12.34 15.71 -13.65
CA SER A 202 13.34 15.85 -12.59
C SER A 202 13.67 14.47 -12.00
N VAL A 203 14.83 14.38 -11.39
CA VAL A 203 15.20 13.25 -10.53
C VAL A 203 15.81 13.85 -9.29
N SER A 204 15.28 13.53 -8.12
CA SER A 204 15.84 13.85 -6.82
C SER A 204 16.25 12.57 -6.11
N ASN A 205 17.34 12.63 -5.38
CA ASN A 205 17.91 11.49 -4.68
C ASN A 205 17.82 11.71 -3.18
N ASP A 206 17.13 10.82 -2.49
CA ASP A 206 17.11 10.73 -1.05
C ASP A 206 18.11 9.68 -0.59
N ARG A 207 19.23 10.13 -0.03
CA ARG A 207 20.30 9.25 0.46
C ARG A 207 19.93 8.58 1.78
N GLU A 208 19.06 9.21 2.56
CA GLU A 208 18.63 8.66 3.83
C GLU A 208 17.63 7.52 3.62
N ALA A 209 16.64 7.75 2.76
CA ALA A 209 15.69 6.72 2.38
C ALA A 209 16.24 5.70 1.37
N GLN A 210 17.45 5.93 0.80
CA GLN A 210 18.03 5.12 -0.27
C GLN A 210 17.16 5.03 -1.51
N GLU A 211 16.47 6.12 -1.85
CA GLU A 211 15.51 6.21 -2.92
C GLU A 211 15.83 7.33 -3.90
N SER A 212 15.43 7.15 -5.16
CA SER A 212 15.37 8.20 -6.17
C SER A 212 13.91 8.47 -6.52
N ILE A 213 13.52 9.74 -6.54
CA ILE A 213 12.18 10.20 -6.89
C ILE A 213 12.24 10.81 -8.28
N ILE A 214 11.51 10.21 -9.21
CA ILE A 214 11.42 10.59 -10.61
C ILE A 214 10.17 11.43 -10.81
N GLY A 215 10.32 12.73 -11.01
CA GLY A 215 9.22 13.60 -11.41
C GLY A 215 8.87 13.40 -12.86
N VAL A 216 7.65 12.95 -13.16
CA VAL A 216 7.17 12.61 -14.50
C VAL A 216 6.05 13.54 -14.92
N SER A 217 6.13 14.02 -16.16
CA SER A 217 4.98 14.66 -16.84
C SER A 217 4.32 13.62 -17.73
N ALA A 218 3.12 13.21 -17.37
CA ALA A 218 2.34 12.26 -18.14
C ALA A 218 1.81 12.91 -19.41
N THR A 219 2.03 12.24 -20.54
CA THR A 219 1.38 12.58 -21.83
C THR A 219 0.14 11.73 -22.04
N ARG A 220 0.12 10.52 -21.48
CA ARG A 220 -1.03 9.63 -21.46
C ARG A 220 -1.03 8.73 -20.22
N ILE A 221 -2.18 8.57 -19.62
CA ILE A 221 -2.42 7.64 -18.51
C ILE A 221 -3.26 6.50 -19.06
N HIS A 222 -2.64 5.31 -19.23
CA HIS A 222 -3.35 4.11 -19.66
C HIS A 222 -4.08 3.47 -18.49
N ARG A 223 -3.43 3.48 -17.31
CA ARG A 223 -3.98 2.96 -16.06
C ARG A 223 -3.35 3.65 -14.85
N GLN A 224 -4.13 3.88 -13.82
CA GLN A 224 -3.66 4.21 -12.47
C GLN A 224 -4.72 3.76 -11.45
N LYS A 225 -4.30 2.99 -10.46
CA LYS A 225 -5.17 2.48 -9.38
C LYS A 225 -5.67 3.61 -8.48
N PHE A 226 -4.83 4.63 -8.24
CA PHE A 226 -5.15 5.84 -7.51
C PHE A 226 -4.78 7.05 -8.34
N ALA A 227 -5.31 8.22 -8.01
CA ALA A 227 -5.04 9.48 -8.72
C ALA A 227 -3.61 10.01 -8.45
N LEU A 228 -2.59 9.26 -8.90
CA LEU A 228 -1.16 9.57 -8.77
C LEU A 228 -0.75 10.76 -9.63
N PHE A 229 -1.27 10.78 -10.85
CA PHE A 229 -1.00 11.81 -11.84
C PHE A 229 -2.23 12.68 -11.93
N GLN A 230 -2.10 13.90 -11.43
CA GLN A 230 -3.19 14.87 -11.43
C GLN A 230 -2.87 16.04 -12.37
N PRO A 231 -3.89 16.65 -13.02
CA PRO A 231 -3.70 17.84 -13.81
C PRO A 231 -3.16 18.98 -12.93
N VAL A 232 -2.05 19.58 -13.36
CA VAL A 232 -1.45 20.73 -12.68
C VAL A 232 -1.65 22.00 -13.52
N GLY A 233 -2.31 23.01 -12.94
CA GLY A 233 -2.54 24.30 -13.54
C GLY A 233 -3.49 24.26 -14.75
N LYS A 234 -3.56 25.39 -15.48
CA LYS A 234 -4.43 25.56 -16.65
C LYS A 234 -4.00 24.76 -17.89
N SER A 235 -2.80 24.20 -17.90
CA SER A 235 -2.25 23.49 -19.07
C SER A 235 -2.76 22.05 -19.23
N GLY A 236 -3.51 21.52 -18.26
CA GLY A 236 -4.06 20.16 -18.31
C GLY A 236 -3.02 19.04 -18.28
N LYS A 237 -1.72 19.37 -18.11
CA LYS A 237 -0.66 18.36 -18.02
C LYS A 237 -0.69 17.70 -16.67
N SER A 238 -0.78 16.39 -16.67
CA SER A 238 -0.73 15.59 -15.44
C SER A 238 0.71 15.33 -15.03
N THR A 239 1.04 15.58 -13.76
CA THR A 239 2.37 15.31 -13.20
C THR A 239 2.25 14.42 -11.97
N GLY A 240 3.28 13.64 -11.73
CA GLY A 240 3.36 12.75 -10.57
C GLY A 240 4.78 12.30 -10.32
N ASN A 241 4.98 11.67 -9.16
CA ASN A 241 6.27 11.16 -8.73
C ASN A 241 6.27 9.62 -8.75
N ILE A 242 7.38 9.06 -9.24
CA ILE A 242 7.62 7.61 -9.25
C ILE A 242 8.91 7.35 -8.48
N HIS A 243 8.86 6.44 -7.51
CA HIS A 243 9.99 6.06 -6.68
C HIS A 243 10.75 4.88 -7.30
N THR A 244 12.05 4.84 -7.09
CA THR A 244 12.91 3.70 -7.40
C THR A 244 14.09 3.67 -6.42
N LEU A 245 14.85 2.58 -6.41
CA LEU A 245 16.02 2.47 -5.54
C LEU A 245 17.13 3.43 -5.99
N LEU A 246 17.78 4.11 -5.02
CA LEU A 246 18.89 5.03 -5.29
C LEU A 246 20.01 4.35 -6.07
N ARG A 247 20.32 3.10 -5.76
CA ARG A 247 21.36 2.30 -6.44
C ARG A 247 21.12 2.10 -7.95
N CYS A 248 19.87 2.26 -8.42
CA CYS A 248 19.56 2.16 -9.85
C CYS A 248 20.07 3.34 -10.67
N GLY A 249 20.53 4.41 -10.02
CA GLY A 249 21.25 5.51 -10.64
C GLY A 249 20.49 6.21 -11.75
N VAL A 250 19.17 6.36 -11.61
CA VAL A 250 18.33 7.01 -12.63
C VAL A 250 18.80 8.44 -12.85
N LYS A 251 18.91 8.82 -14.12
CA LYS A 251 19.30 10.18 -14.52
C LYS A 251 18.21 10.79 -15.39
N PRO A 252 17.98 12.12 -15.28
CA PRO A 252 17.11 12.81 -16.22
C PRO A 252 17.66 12.67 -17.64
N GLY A 253 16.77 12.47 -18.60
CA GLY A 253 17.14 12.34 -20.00
C GLY A 253 15.95 12.64 -20.92
N PRO A 254 16.21 13.04 -22.17
CA PRO A 254 15.17 13.33 -23.14
C PRO A 254 14.48 12.05 -23.61
N GLY A 255 13.22 12.19 -23.99
CA GLY A 255 12.45 11.11 -24.61
C GLY A 255 11.19 10.76 -23.83
N SER A 256 10.34 9.99 -24.49
CA SER A 256 9.11 9.46 -23.91
C SER A 256 9.34 8.01 -23.49
N PHE A 257 8.87 7.68 -22.30
CA PHE A 257 8.98 6.37 -21.68
C PHE A 257 7.59 5.84 -21.34
N LEU A 258 7.48 4.52 -21.24
CA LEU A 258 6.32 3.87 -20.62
C LEU A 258 6.70 3.44 -19.22
N PHE A 259 6.21 4.17 -18.22
CA PHE A 259 6.43 3.83 -16.82
C PHE A 259 5.36 2.86 -16.36
N THR A 260 5.78 1.74 -15.80
CA THR A 260 4.91 0.74 -15.18
C THR A 260 5.39 0.44 -13.78
N GLY A 261 4.47 0.07 -12.91
CA GLY A 261 4.85 -0.28 -11.55
C GLY A 261 3.68 -0.50 -10.60
N TRP A 262 4.03 -0.64 -9.35
CA TRP A 262 3.11 -0.98 -8.28
C TRP A 262 3.00 0.16 -7.29
N MET A 263 1.85 0.20 -6.63
CA MET A 263 1.63 1.09 -5.51
C MET A 263 2.08 0.43 -4.22
N HIS A 264 2.91 1.14 -3.44
CA HIS A 264 3.30 0.76 -2.09
C HIS A 264 3.12 1.93 -1.14
N PHE A 265 2.36 1.77 -0.08
CA PHE A 265 2.06 2.80 0.91
C PHE A 265 1.56 4.12 0.31
N ALA A 266 0.75 4.01 -0.77
CA ALA A 266 0.27 5.12 -1.60
C ALA A 266 1.38 5.87 -2.38
N GLU A 267 2.56 5.28 -2.56
CA GLU A 267 3.64 5.77 -3.42
C GLU A 267 3.75 4.88 -4.66
N ALA A 268 4.05 5.50 -5.81
CA ALA A 268 4.26 4.77 -7.07
C ALA A 268 5.70 4.24 -7.14
N TRP A 269 5.87 2.94 -7.30
CA TRP A 269 7.17 2.30 -7.40
C TRP A 269 7.40 1.69 -8.76
N LEU A 270 8.53 2.07 -9.37
CA LEU A 270 8.90 1.69 -10.72
C LEU A 270 9.22 0.20 -10.83
N THR A 271 8.63 -0.46 -11.83
CA THR A 271 9.01 -1.82 -12.24
C THR A 271 9.78 -1.78 -13.56
N CYS A 272 9.16 -1.25 -14.63
CA CYS A 272 9.80 -1.12 -15.94
C CYS A 272 9.59 0.28 -16.52
N ALA A 273 10.58 0.77 -17.26
CA ALA A 273 10.52 2.05 -17.95
C ALA A 273 11.19 1.97 -19.34
N PRO A 274 10.70 1.15 -20.27
CA PRO A 274 11.22 1.13 -21.62
C PRO A 274 10.99 2.47 -22.32
N ARG A 275 11.79 2.80 -23.32
CA ARG A 275 11.43 3.90 -24.22
C ARG A 275 10.14 3.56 -24.94
N TYR A 276 9.27 4.53 -25.07
CA TYR A 276 7.92 4.30 -25.62
C TYR A 276 7.96 3.68 -27.02
N LYS A 277 8.89 4.11 -27.89
CA LYS A 277 9.06 3.53 -29.22
C LYS A 277 9.46 2.05 -29.20
N ASP A 278 10.28 1.65 -28.20
CA ASP A 278 10.71 0.26 -28.07
C ASP A 278 9.55 -0.61 -27.55
N PHE A 279 8.77 -0.08 -26.62
CA PHE A 279 7.54 -0.73 -26.16
C PHE A 279 6.55 -0.97 -27.31
N ILE A 280 6.28 0.04 -28.14
CA ILE A 280 5.36 -0.11 -29.28
C ILE A 280 5.80 -1.25 -30.19
N ARG A 281 7.09 -1.31 -30.54
CA ARG A 281 7.63 -2.38 -31.38
C ARG A 281 7.43 -3.76 -30.73
N ILE A 282 7.79 -3.90 -29.46
CA ILE A 282 7.66 -5.16 -28.69
C ILE A 282 6.18 -5.60 -28.62
N TYR A 283 5.28 -4.66 -28.34
CA TYR A 283 3.85 -4.94 -28.23
C TYR A 283 3.23 -5.35 -29.55
N GLU A 284 3.59 -4.69 -30.65
CA GLU A 284 3.09 -5.04 -31.99
C GLU A 284 3.63 -6.39 -32.48
N GLU A 285 4.89 -6.71 -32.25
CA GLU A 285 5.47 -8.03 -32.51
C GLU A 285 4.70 -9.13 -31.74
N ALA A 286 4.46 -8.94 -30.44
CA ALA A 286 3.71 -9.88 -29.63
C ALA A 286 2.23 -10.01 -30.08
N ARG A 287 1.61 -8.91 -30.49
CA ARG A 287 0.24 -8.91 -31.00
C ARG A 287 0.10 -9.69 -32.29
N GLN A 288 1.05 -9.53 -33.21
CA GLN A 288 1.07 -10.28 -34.48
C GLN A 288 1.29 -11.79 -34.27
N ALA A 289 2.08 -12.14 -33.24
CA ALA A 289 2.32 -13.52 -32.83
C ALA A 289 1.21 -14.11 -31.95
N HIS A 290 0.19 -13.33 -31.57
CA HIS A 290 -0.84 -13.70 -30.58
C HIS A 290 -0.29 -14.10 -29.20
N GLU A 291 0.85 -13.50 -28.81
CA GLU A 291 1.56 -13.75 -27.56
C GLU A 291 1.37 -12.63 -26.52
N ASN A 292 0.64 -11.57 -26.85
CA ASN A 292 0.38 -10.48 -25.91
C ASN A 292 -0.54 -10.93 -24.75
N PRO A 293 -0.13 -10.74 -23.49
CA PRO A 293 -0.91 -11.20 -22.33
C PRO A 293 -2.23 -10.46 -22.14
N CYS A 294 -2.36 -9.24 -22.66
CA CYS A 294 -3.56 -8.43 -22.63
C CYS A 294 -3.58 -7.40 -23.75
N GLU A 295 -4.74 -6.85 -24.03
CA GLU A 295 -4.90 -5.75 -24.99
C GLU A 295 -4.79 -4.39 -24.30
N VAL A 296 -4.00 -3.48 -24.89
CA VAL A 296 -3.83 -2.11 -24.45
C VAL A 296 -4.12 -1.16 -25.58
N SER A 297 -4.98 -0.16 -25.37
CA SER A 297 -5.22 0.91 -26.34
C SER A 297 -3.96 1.77 -26.46
N LEU A 298 -3.36 1.79 -27.65
CA LEU A 298 -2.12 2.53 -27.94
C LEU A 298 -2.38 3.93 -28.53
N ASP A 299 -3.65 4.28 -28.81
CA ASP A 299 -4.06 5.54 -29.45
C ASP A 299 -3.82 6.79 -28.60
#